data_9cb7316171a1bb6ab6278f84bc2570d7
#
_entry.id   9cb7316171a1bb6ab6278f84bc2570d7
#
_cell.length_a   1.000
_cell.length_b   1.000
_cell.length_c   1.000
_cell.angle_alpha   90.00
_cell.angle_beta   90.00
_cell.angle_gamma   90.00
#
_symmetry.space_group_name_H-M   'P 1'
#
loop_
_entity.id
_entity.type
_entity.pdbx_description
1 polymer ?
#
loop_
_entity_poly.entity_id
_entity_poly.type
_entity_poly.pdbx_seq_one_letter_code
_entity_poly.pdbx_strand_id
1 'polypeptide(L)'
;MIAIVDYGVGNIKNVERAVNHLGYDAQLTSDFDTIKESSHIILPGVGHFKDAMTALKASGLDKLLIELQDKKPMIGICLGMQLMFEHSDEGDVEGLGMIPGRVVSIDTPYPVPHLGWNNLESKHPLLDKDVYFIHSYYVQTPAPIIATAEYGLPITAIVQKDNKIGIQFHPEKSGDFGLAILDQALKGGFIHD
;
A
#
# COMPACT_ATOMS: atom_id res chain seq x y z
N MET A 1 -9.28 -16.19 -5.91
CA MET A 1 -9.80 -15.15 -4.99
C MET A 1 -8.64 -14.37 -4.41
N ILE A 2 -8.76 -13.04 -4.32
CA ILE A 2 -7.82 -12.10 -3.70
C ILE A 2 -8.34 -11.75 -2.30
N ALA A 3 -7.52 -11.90 -1.27
CA ALA A 3 -7.89 -11.50 0.08
C ALA A 3 -7.54 -10.03 0.33
N ILE A 4 -8.52 -9.25 0.74
CA ILE A 4 -8.33 -7.89 1.24
C ILE A 4 -8.43 -7.96 2.76
N VAL A 5 -7.34 -7.64 3.46
CA VAL A 5 -7.24 -7.84 4.90
C VAL A 5 -8.11 -6.85 5.66
N ASP A 6 -9.09 -7.38 6.42
CA ASP A 6 -9.94 -6.60 7.34
C ASP A 6 -9.41 -6.72 8.76
N TYR A 7 -8.77 -5.67 9.24
CA TYR A 7 -8.29 -5.57 10.62
C TYR A 7 -8.99 -4.46 11.42
N GLY A 8 -10.18 -4.07 10.94
CA GLY A 8 -11.06 -3.14 11.65
C GLY A 8 -10.75 -1.66 11.45
N VAL A 9 -9.96 -1.28 10.45
CA VAL A 9 -9.62 0.12 10.16
C VAL A 9 -10.12 0.58 8.78
N GLY A 10 -10.86 1.68 8.78
CA GLY A 10 -11.15 2.50 7.62
C GLY A 10 -12.20 1.97 6.63
N ASN A 11 -12.42 2.75 5.59
CA ASN A 11 -13.37 2.44 4.51
C ASN A 11 -12.67 1.68 3.37
N ILE A 12 -12.48 0.38 3.57
CA ILE A 12 -11.76 -0.52 2.65
C ILE A 12 -12.63 -1.15 1.56
N LYS A 13 -13.95 -0.94 1.61
CA LYS A 13 -14.89 -1.45 0.60
C LYS A 13 -14.65 -0.87 -0.80
N ASN A 14 -14.07 0.31 -0.91
CA ASN A 14 -13.75 0.89 -2.20
C ASN A 14 -12.62 0.11 -2.91
N VAL A 15 -11.65 -0.42 -2.15
CA VAL A 15 -10.60 -1.30 -2.71
C VAL A 15 -11.23 -2.60 -3.24
N GLU A 16 -12.11 -3.23 -2.46
CA GLU A 16 -12.84 -4.44 -2.89
C GLU A 16 -13.64 -4.19 -4.17
N ARG A 17 -14.38 -3.08 -4.24
CA ARG A 17 -15.13 -2.69 -5.45
C ARG A 17 -14.21 -2.48 -6.66
N ALA A 18 -13.07 -1.82 -6.47
CA ALA A 18 -12.10 -1.57 -7.53
C ALA A 18 -11.52 -2.88 -8.08
N VAL A 19 -11.11 -3.80 -7.21
CA VAL A 19 -10.57 -5.12 -7.60
C VAL A 19 -11.64 -5.96 -8.31
N ASN A 20 -12.87 -5.99 -7.81
CA ASN A 20 -13.98 -6.68 -8.46
C ASN A 20 -14.34 -6.04 -9.81
N HIS A 21 -14.29 -4.71 -9.94
CA HIS A 21 -14.53 -4.01 -11.22
C HIS A 21 -13.48 -4.38 -12.28
N LEU A 22 -12.25 -4.67 -11.89
CA LEU A 22 -11.21 -5.18 -12.78
C LEU A 22 -11.41 -6.65 -13.21
N GLY A 23 -12.46 -7.30 -12.73
CA GLY A 23 -12.79 -8.68 -13.08
C GLY A 23 -12.17 -9.75 -12.19
N TYR A 24 -11.49 -9.34 -11.11
CA TYR A 24 -10.97 -10.29 -10.12
C TYR A 24 -12.03 -10.62 -9.07
N ASP A 25 -11.94 -11.82 -8.52
CA ASP A 25 -12.72 -12.23 -7.35
C ASP A 25 -11.99 -11.79 -6.09
N ALA A 26 -12.50 -10.76 -5.40
CA ALA A 26 -11.91 -10.20 -4.20
C ALA A 26 -12.87 -10.27 -3.01
N GLN A 27 -12.35 -10.60 -1.86
CA GLN A 27 -13.09 -10.70 -0.61
C GLN A 27 -12.39 -9.96 0.53
N LEU A 28 -13.15 -9.10 1.22
CA LEU A 28 -12.76 -8.50 2.47
C LEU A 28 -12.86 -9.55 3.58
N THR A 29 -11.76 -9.84 4.28
CA THR A 29 -11.73 -10.93 5.27
C THR A 29 -10.67 -10.74 6.35
N SER A 30 -10.98 -11.20 7.55
CA SER A 30 -10.05 -11.40 8.66
C SER A 30 -9.80 -12.89 8.95
N ASP A 31 -10.43 -13.78 8.20
CA ASP A 31 -10.32 -15.23 8.37
C ASP A 31 -8.97 -15.75 7.87
N PHE A 32 -8.24 -16.43 8.73
CA PHE A 32 -6.88 -16.90 8.48
C PHE A 32 -6.80 -17.91 7.34
N ASP A 33 -7.74 -18.84 7.28
CA ASP A 33 -7.73 -19.89 6.26
C ASP A 33 -8.06 -19.30 4.90
N THR A 34 -9.03 -18.40 4.82
CA THR A 34 -9.35 -17.63 3.61
C THR A 34 -8.13 -16.84 3.09
N ILE A 35 -7.38 -16.18 3.98
CA ILE A 35 -6.15 -15.45 3.62
C ILE A 35 -5.07 -16.42 3.13
N LYS A 36 -4.87 -17.54 3.80
CA LYS A 36 -3.90 -18.58 3.39
C LYS A 36 -4.22 -19.20 2.03
N GLU A 37 -5.48 -19.37 1.71
CA GLU A 37 -5.93 -19.97 0.43
C GLU A 37 -5.99 -18.97 -0.70
N SER A 38 -5.94 -17.66 -0.43
CA SER A 38 -5.99 -16.63 -1.45
C SER A 38 -4.81 -16.66 -2.42
N SER A 39 -4.99 -16.16 -3.63
CA SER A 39 -3.92 -16.02 -4.62
C SER A 39 -3.02 -14.81 -4.35
N HIS A 40 -3.59 -13.72 -3.83
CA HIS A 40 -2.93 -12.46 -3.51
C HIS A 40 -3.48 -11.91 -2.20
N ILE A 41 -2.69 -11.08 -1.54
CA ILE A 41 -3.09 -10.36 -0.33
C ILE A 41 -2.99 -8.86 -0.60
N ILE A 42 -4.08 -8.14 -0.37
CA ILE A 42 -4.08 -6.68 -0.34
C ILE A 42 -4.18 -6.24 1.12
N LEU A 43 -3.23 -5.43 1.55
CA LEU A 43 -3.23 -4.76 2.85
C LEU A 43 -3.63 -3.31 2.64
N PRO A 44 -4.91 -2.97 2.80
CA PRO A 44 -5.37 -1.59 2.73
C PRO A 44 -5.14 -0.90 4.06
N GLY A 45 -5.30 0.42 4.11
CA GLY A 45 -5.33 1.12 5.39
C GLY A 45 -5.56 2.61 5.25
N VAL A 46 -6.24 3.15 6.23
CA VAL A 46 -6.41 4.59 6.47
C VAL A 46 -6.33 4.84 7.97
N GLY A 47 -5.94 6.05 8.38
CA GLY A 47 -5.84 6.43 9.78
C GLY A 47 -4.40 6.42 10.29
N HIS A 48 -4.24 6.12 11.57
CA HIS A 48 -2.98 6.27 12.30
C HIS A 48 -2.19 4.95 12.32
N PHE A 49 -0.87 5.01 12.06
CA PHE A 49 0.01 3.82 11.97
C PHE A 49 -0.01 2.97 13.24
N LYS A 50 0.11 3.60 14.41
CA LYS A 50 0.11 2.90 15.71
C LYS A 50 -1.20 2.15 15.96
N ASP A 51 -2.33 2.75 15.63
CA ASP A 51 -3.65 2.12 15.83
C ASP A 51 -3.80 0.91 14.90
N ALA A 52 -3.37 1.03 13.66
CA ALA A 52 -3.37 -0.05 12.68
C ALA A 52 -2.49 -1.22 13.12
N MET A 53 -1.25 -0.97 13.57
CA MET A 53 -0.37 -2.01 14.10
C MET A 53 -0.93 -2.66 15.36
N THR A 54 -1.57 -1.89 16.24
CA THR A 54 -2.25 -2.41 17.43
C THR A 54 -3.37 -3.37 17.05
N ALA A 55 -4.21 -3.00 16.07
CA ALA A 55 -5.29 -3.84 15.58
C ALA A 55 -4.78 -5.14 14.91
N LEU A 56 -3.75 -5.05 14.07
CA LEU A 56 -3.11 -6.21 13.45
C LEU A 56 -2.54 -7.17 14.49
N LYS A 57 -1.85 -6.67 15.51
CA LYS A 57 -1.28 -7.48 16.60
C LYS A 57 -2.37 -8.11 17.46
N ALA A 58 -3.43 -7.37 17.78
CA ALA A 58 -4.53 -7.88 18.60
C ALA A 58 -5.30 -9.02 17.91
N SER A 59 -5.41 -9.00 16.58
CA SER A 59 -6.05 -10.05 15.80
C SER A 59 -5.10 -11.21 15.44
N GLY A 60 -3.79 -11.05 15.60
CA GLY A 60 -2.77 -12.01 15.16
C GLY A 60 -2.50 -12.00 13.65
N LEU A 61 -3.12 -11.09 12.90
CA LEU A 61 -2.93 -10.94 11.46
C LEU A 61 -1.51 -10.49 11.11
N ASP A 62 -0.83 -9.76 12.00
CA ASP A 62 0.58 -9.39 11.84
C ASP A 62 1.47 -10.62 11.61
N LYS A 63 1.34 -11.64 12.45
CA LYS A 63 2.11 -12.89 12.36
C LYS A 63 1.77 -13.68 11.10
N LEU A 64 0.49 -13.74 10.75
CA LEU A 64 0.03 -14.41 9.54
C LEU A 64 0.61 -13.74 8.28
N LEU A 65 0.56 -12.42 8.20
CA LEU A 65 1.08 -11.68 7.06
C LEU A 65 2.60 -11.86 6.93
N ILE A 66 3.35 -11.81 8.04
CA ILE A 66 4.79 -12.09 8.05
C ILE A 66 5.09 -13.53 7.60
N GLU A 67 4.30 -14.51 8.02
CA GLU A 67 4.45 -15.90 7.56
C GLU A 67 4.24 -16.07 6.05
N LEU A 68 3.32 -15.29 5.48
CA LEU A 68 2.92 -15.41 4.07
C LEU A 68 3.70 -14.49 3.12
N GLN A 69 4.51 -13.56 3.63
CA GLN A 69 5.14 -12.49 2.85
C GLN A 69 5.98 -12.95 1.65
N ASP A 70 6.66 -14.11 1.76
CA ASP A 70 7.50 -14.65 0.69
C ASP A 70 6.78 -15.77 -0.10
N LYS A 71 5.58 -16.13 0.32
CA LYS A 71 4.77 -17.20 -0.30
C LYS A 71 3.68 -16.65 -1.23
N LYS A 72 3.26 -15.39 -1.04
CA LYS A 72 2.14 -14.78 -1.76
C LYS A 72 2.47 -13.36 -2.19
N PRO A 73 2.03 -12.94 -3.39
CA PRO A 73 2.07 -11.54 -3.77
C PRO A 73 1.27 -10.68 -2.78
N MET A 74 1.89 -9.57 -2.34
CA MET A 74 1.28 -8.62 -1.41
C MET A 74 1.28 -7.21 -1.95
N ILE A 75 0.15 -6.52 -1.83
CA ILE A 75 0.00 -5.13 -2.24
C ILE A 75 -0.46 -4.32 -1.03
N GLY A 76 0.35 -3.36 -0.60
CA GLY A 76 0.00 -2.39 0.43
C GLY A 76 -0.51 -1.09 -0.19
N ILE A 77 -1.64 -0.56 0.28
CA ILE A 77 -2.24 0.68 -0.22
C ILE A 77 -2.31 1.72 0.90
N CYS A 78 -1.75 2.89 0.66
CA CYS A 78 -1.68 4.04 1.57
C CYS A 78 -1.04 3.65 2.91
N LEU A 79 -1.79 3.69 4.02
CA LEU A 79 -1.31 3.21 5.31
C LEU A 79 -0.86 1.74 5.24
N GLY A 80 -1.55 0.90 4.45
CA GLY A 80 -1.18 -0.50 4.24
C GLY A 80 0.21 -0.67 3.63
N MET A 81 0.62 0.20 2.71
CA MET A 81 2.00 0.26 2.24
C MET A 81 2.95 0.57 3.38
N GLN A 82 2.66 1.60 4.16
CA GLN A 82 3.52 2.05 5.26
C GLN A 82 3.73 0.95 6.31
N LEU A 83 2.67 0.18 6.63
CA LEU A 83 2.72 -0.94 7.59
C LEU A 83 3.71 -2.05 7.18
N MET A 84 4.04 -2.18 5.89
CA MET A 84 4.99 -3.18 5.40
C MET A 84 6.45 -2.87 5.75
N PHE A 85 6.75 -1.64 6.18
CA PHE A 85 8.11 -1.20 6.50
C PHE A 85 8.51 -1.53 7.94
N GLU A 86 9.78 -1.26 8.28
CA GLU A 86 10.37 -1.66 9.56
C GLU A 86 9.87 -0.81 10.73
N HIS A 87 9.73 0.51 10.52
CA HIS A 87 9.41 1.45 11.60
C HIS A 87 8.66 2.68 11.09
N SER A 88 7.86 3.30 11.94
CA SER A 88 7.19 4.56 11.66
C SER A 88 7.41 5.58 12.77
N ASP A 89 7.73 6.81 12.38
CA ASP A 89 7.77 7.97 13.28
C ASP A 89 6.35 8.35 13.76
N GLU A 90 5.29 7.94 13.03
CA GLU A 90 3.92 8.11 13.45
C GLU A 90 3.58 7.17 14.62
N GLY A 91 3.77 7.69 15.83
CA GLY A 91 3.56 6.95 17.07
C GLY A 91 4.77 6.16 17.56
N ASP A 92 5.94 6.28 16.89
CA ASP A 92 7.20 5.61 17.26
C ASP A 92 7.02 4.10 17.44
N VAL A 93 6.63 3.42 16.35
CA VAL A 93 6.17 2.02 16.35
C VAL A 93 6.84 1.20 15.26
N GLU A 94 7.22 -0.03 15.61
CA GLU A 94 7.66 -1.04 14.65
C GLU A 94 6.51 -1.49 13.74
N GLY A 95 6.81 -1.57 12.43
CA GLY A 95 5.91 -2.12 11.42
C GLY A 95 6.06 -3.64 11.23
N LEU A 96 5.65 -4.13 10.06
CA LEU A 96 5.72 -5.56 9.74
C LEU A 96 7.12 -6.01 9.29
N GLY A 97 8.01 -5.06 8.94
CA GLY A 97 9.40 -5.35 8.56
C GLY A 97 9.58 -6.17 7.28
N MET A 98 8.62 -6.14 6.38
CA MET A 98 8.65 -6.89 5.11
C MET A 98 9.54 -6.23 4.04
N ILE A 99 9.62 -4.90 4.08
CA ILE A 99 10.43 -4.07 3.18
C ILE A 99 11.34 -3.19 4.05
N PRO A 100 12.65 -3.11 3.76
CA PRO A 100 13.55 -2.28 4.54
C PRO A 100 13.24 -0.79 4.35
N GLY A 101 13.33 -0.02 5.44
CA GLY A 101 13.08 1.41 5.44
C GLY A 101 12.15 1.85 6.56
N ARG A 102 11.86 3.14 6.57
CA ARG A 102 11.05 3.75 7.63
C ARG A 102 10.03 4.73 7.07
N VAL A 103 9.00 4.95 7.82
CA VAL A 103 7.94 5.94 7.55
C VAL A 103 8.24 7.19 8.35
N VAL A 104 8.36 8.33 7.66
CA VAL A 104 8.71 9.62 8.27
C VAL A 104 7.66 10.68 7.94
N SER A 105 7.57 11.72 8.77
CA SER A 105 6.68 12.85 8.50
C SER A 105 7.11 13.62 7.23
N ILE A 106 6.13 14.15 6.51
CA ILE A 106 6.40 15.06 5.40
C ILE A 106 6.83 16.41 5.99
N ASP A 107 8.09 16.79 5.74
CA ASP A 107 8.62 18.12 6.08
C ASP A 107 8.80 18.93 4.79
N THR A 108 7.85 19.81 4.51
CA THR A 108 7.72 20.56 3.26
C THR A 108 7.14 21.95 3.52
N PRO A 109 7.43 22.96 2.68
CA PRO A 109 6.77 24.27 2.77
C PRO A 109 5.29 24.26 2.36
N TYR A 110 4.80 23.16 1.80
CA TYR A 110 3.39 23.02 1.39
C TYR A 110 2.50 22.55 2.54
N PRO A 111 1.16 22.69 2.42
CA PRO A 111 0.24 22.16 3.44
C PRO A 111 0.37 20.66 3.65
N VAL A 112 0.31 20.21 4.92
CA VAL A 112 0.27 18.79 5.27
C VAL A 112 -1.09 18.54 5.96
N PRO A 113 -1.84 17.48 5.56
CA PRO A 113 -1.48 16.37 4.69
C PRO A 113 -1.28 16.77 3.21
N HIS A 114 -0.46 16.00 2.48
CA HIS A 114 -0.46 15.97 1.02
C HIS A 114 -1.82 15.41 0.58
N LEU A 115 -2.70 16.29 0.18
CA LEU A 115 -4.11 16.00 -0.12
C LEU A 115 -4.47 16.50 -1.51
N GLY A 116 -4.90 15.60 -2.37
CA GLY A 116 -5.39 15.91 -3.71
C GLY A 116 -4.65 15.16 -4.82
N TRP A 117 -4.89 15.61 -6.04
CA TRP A 117 -4.29 15.06 -7.25
C TRP A 117 -2.86 15.58 -7.41
N ASN A 118 -1.93 14.67 -7.72
CA ASN A 118 -0.56 15.01 -8.02
C ASN A 118 0.00 14.02 -9.05
N ASN A 119 0.93 14.51 -9.87
CA ASN A 119 1.52 13.73 -10.96
C ASN A 119 2.54 12.74 -10.44
N LEU A 120 2.58 11.55 -11.06
CA LEU A 120 3.64 10.57 -10.83
C LEU A 120 4.83 10.86 -11.74
N GLU A 121 6.02 10.74 -11.18
CA GLU A 121 7.30 10.76 -11.88
C GLU A 121 7.88 9.35 -11.92
N SER A 122 8.01 8.78 -13.12
CA SER A 122 8.51 7.43 -13.32
C SER A 122 9.10 7.23 -14.71
N LYS A 123 10.00 6.25 -14.83
CA LYS A 123 10.48 5.75 -16.13
C LYS A 123 9.52 4.71 -16.73
N HIS A 124 8.58 4.21 -15.96
CA HIS A 124 7.62 3.22 -16.44
C HIS A 124 6.51 3.90 -17.27
N PRO A 125 6.26 3.45 -18.51
CA PRO A 125 5.38 4.17 -19.45
C PRO A 125 3.91 4.25 -19.00
N LEU A 126 3.48 3.41 -18.08
CA LEU A 126 2.14 3.46 -17.50
C LEU A 126 1.99 4.55 -16.42
N LEU A 127 3.10 5.15 -15.93
CA LEU A 127 3.10 5.96 -14.71
C LEU A 127 3.43 7.43 -14.99
N ASP A 128 2.66 8.09 -15.87
CA ASP A 128 2.81 9.51 -16.22
C ASP A 128 1.45 10.21 -16.21
N LYS A 129 0.80 10.21 -15.05
CA LYS A 129 -0.50 10.88 -14.85
C LYS A 129 -0.75 11.19 -13.38
N ASP A 130 -1.77 12.00 -13.14
CA ASP A 130 -2.20 12.37 -11.81
C ASP A 130 -2.92 11.22 -11.09
N VAL A 131 -2.62 11.09 -9.80
CA VAL A 131 -3.26 10.16 -8.87
C VAL A 131 -3.65 10.89 -7.57
N TYR A 132 -4.55 10.30 -6.80
CA TYR A 132 -5.09 10.94 -5.60
C TYR A 132 -4.34 10.52 -4.34
N PHE A 133 -3.73 11.50 -3.67
CA PHE A 133 -3.02 11.36 -2.41
C PHE A 133 -3.83 11.89 -1.23
N ILE A 134 -3.67 11.26 -0.07
CA ILE A 134 -4.07 11.77 1.24
C ILE A 134 -3.21 11.13 2.33
N HIS A 135 -2.10 11.80 2.70
CA HIS A 135 -1.18 11.28 3.72
C HIS A 135 -0.31 12.41 4.30
N SER A 136 0.14 12.23 5.55
CA SER A 136 1.05 13.14 6.25
C SER A 136 2.44 12.54 6.47
N TYR A 137 2.58 11.24 6.23
CA TYR A 137 3.82 10.48 6.35
C TYR A 137 4.12 9.79 5.03
N TYR A 138 5.41 9.55 4.74
CA TYR A 138 5.85 8.86 3.55
C TYR A 138 7.02 7.93 3.84
N VAL A 139 7.32 7.04 2.93
CA VAL A 139 8.34 6.02 3.07
C VAL A 139 9.69 6.52 2.57
N GLN A 140 10.74 6.32 3.37
CA GLN A 140 12.14 6.36 2.96
C GLN A 140 12.71 4.94 2.96
N THR A 141 13.21 4.48 1.81
CA THR A 141 13.61 3.09 1.63
C THR A 141 14.79 2.94 0.66
N PRO A 142 15.69 1.95 0.88
CA PRO A 142 16.67 1.53 -0.12
C PRO A 142 16.09 0.56 -1.16
N ALA A 143 14.84 0.08 -0.98
CA ALA A 143 14.18 -0.79 -1.96
C ALA A 143 13.92 -0.05 -3.28
N PRO A 144 13.75 -0.77 -4.41
CA PRO A 144 13.50 -0.13 -5.70
C PRO A 144 12.25 0.72 -5.70
N ILE A 145 12.40 2.02 -5.94
CA ILE A 145 11.31 2.99 -6.11
C ILE A 145 10.91 3.02 -7.58
N ILE A 146 9.66 2.72 -7.85
CA ILE A 146 9.09 2.64 -9.21
C ILE A 146 8.58 4.01 -9.65
N ALA A 147 7.98 4.77 -8.74
CA ALA A 147 7.48 6.11 -8.99
C ALA A 147 7.60 6.98 -7.75
N THR A 148 7.84 8.26 -7.98
CA THR A 148 7.77 9.33 -6.98
C THR A 148 6.69 10.34 -7.35
N ALA A 149 6.35 11.23 -6.42
CA ALA A 149 5.58 12.44 -6.69
C ALA A 149 6.27 13.62 -6.01
N GLU A 150 6.39 14.75 -6.70
CA GLU A 150 7.04 15.94 -6.15
C GLU A 150 6.06 16.71 -5.25
N TYR A 151 6.46 16.93 -4.01
CA TYR A 151 5.69 17.74 -3.04
C TYR A 151 6.61 18.58 -2.13
N GLY A 152 7.52 19.35 -2.73
CA GLY A 152 8.62 20.04 -2.03
C GLY A 152 9.75 19.10 -1.60
N LEU A 153 9.52 17.83 -1.79
CA LEU A 153 10.48 16.72 -1.70
C LEU A 153 9.93 15.53 -2.51
N PRO A 154 10.77 14.61 -2.96
CA PRO A 154 10.31 13.42 -3.68
C PRO A 154 9.63 12.43 -2.72
N ILE A 155 8.31 12.32 -2.82
CA ILE A 155 7.50 11.34 -2.10
C ILE A 155 7.60 9.98 -2.80
N THR A 156 7.92 8.92 -2.08
CA THR A 156 7.84 7.55 -2.60
C THR A 156 6.38 7.18 -2.88
N ALA A 157 6.00 7.12 -4.15
CA ALA A 157 4.62 6.84 -4.56
C ALA A 157 4.37 5.36 -4.82
N ILE A 158 5.32 4.66 -5.45
CA ILE A 158 5.28 3.20 -5.66
C ILE A 158 6.66 2.62 -5.37
N VAL A 159 6.70 1.54 -4.61
CA VAL A 159 7.88 0.73 -4.33
C VAL A 159 7.57 -0.73 -4.65
N GLN A 160 8.56 -1.46 -5.16
CA GLN A 160 8.43 -2.91 -5.37
C GLN A 160 9.69 -3.61 -4.88
N LYS A 161 9.51 -4.63 -4.04
CA LYS A 161 10.57 -5.53 -3.60
C LYS A 161 10.06 -6.96 -3.66
N ASP A 162 10.68 -7.77 -4.50
CA ASP A 162 10.26 -9.16 -4.75
C ASP A 162 8.76 -9.21 -5.14
N ASN A 163 7.96 -10.01 -4.43
CA ASN A 163 6.52 -10.12 -4.61
C ASN A 163 5.69 -9.09 -3.81
N LYS A 164 6.33 -8.05 -3.27
CA LYS A 164 5.70 -7.01 -2.44
C LYS A 164 5.67 -5.67 -3.16
N ILE A 165 4.50 -5.06 -3.26
CA ILE A 165 4.28 -3.76 -3.89
C ILE A 165 3.62 -2.83 -2.88
N GLY A 166 4.19 -1.64 -2.70
CA GLY A 166 3.60 -0.57 -1.91
C GLY A 166 3.15 0.58 -2.80
N ILE A 167 1.93 1.07 -2.59
CA ILE A 167 1.32 2.20 -3.30
C ILE A 167 0.86 3.23 -2.28
N GLN A 168 1.44 4.43 -2.29
CA GLN A 168 1.13 5.48 -1.30
C GLN A 168 -0.19 6.18 -1.58
N PHE A 169 -0.53 6.41 -2.82
CA PHE A 169 -1.80 7.01 -3.22
C PHE A 169 -2.95 5.99 -3.16
N HIS A 170 -4.16 6.44 -3.45
CA HIS A 170 -5.35 5.61 -3.49
C HIS A 170 -5.71 5.26 -4.95
N PRO A 171 -5.30 4.10 -5.49
CA PRO A 171 -5.62 3.73 -6.87
C PRO A 171 -7.14 3.61 -7.08
N GLU A 172 -7.88 3.18 -6.06
CA GLU A 172 -9.35 3.07 -6.08
C GLU A 172 -10.07 4.43 -6.13
N LYS A 173 -9.33 5.54 -5.94
CA LYS A 173 -9.82 6.92 -6.03
C LYS A 173 -9.17 7.71 -7.16
N SER A 174 -8.35 7.08 -7.98
CA SER A 174 -7.54 7.72 -9.02
C SER A 174 -8.07 7.47 -10.43
N GLY A 175 -9.38 7.19 -10.57
CA GLY A 175 -10.05 6.97 -11.85
C GLY A 175 -9.53 5.74 -12.61
N ASP A 176 -9.72 5.73 -13.92
CA ASP A 176 -9.33 4.60 -14.78
C ASP A 176 -7.81 4.36 -14.75
N PHE A 177 -7.03 5.42 -14.59
CA PHE A 177 -5.58 5.30 -14.50
C PHE A 177 -5.15 4.60 -13.20
N GLY A 178 -5.76 4.97 -12.06
CA GLY A 178 -5.53 4.28 -10.80
C GLY A 178 -5.91 2.80 -10.86
N LEU A 179 -7.01 2.47 -11.53
CA LEU A 179 -7.44 1.09 -11.78
C LEU A 179 -6.44 0.33 -12.64
N ALA A 180 -5.87 0.96 -13.68
CA ALA A 180 -4.84 0.35 -14.51
C ALA A 180 -3.55 0.06 -13.72
N ILE A 181 -3.16 0.94 -12.79
CA ILE A 181 -2.03 0.70 -11.88
C ILE A 181 -2.31 -0.48 -10.94
N LEU A 182 -3.50 -0.56 -10.37
CA LEU A 182 -3.90 -1.65 -9.50
C LEU A 182 -3.92 -2.99 -10.25
N ASP A 183 -4.42 -3.01 -11.49
CA ASP A 183 -4.41 -4.17 -12.37
C ASP A 183 -2.97 -4.62 -12.68
N GLN A 184 -2.08 -3.67 -13.00
CA GLN A 184 -0.65 -3.97 -13.23
C GLN A 184 0.01 -4.57 -11.99
N ALA A 185 -0.28 -4.02 -10.80
CA ALA A 185 0.23 -4.55 -9.54
C ALA A 185 -0.26 -6.00 -9.28
N LEU A 186 -1.52 -6.30 -9.60
CA LEU A 186 -2.11 -7.64 -9.49
C LEU A 186 -1.55 -8.63 -10.53
N LYS A 187 -1.02 -8.15 -11.64
CA LYS A 187 -0.37 -8.96 -12.69
C LYS A 187 1.12 -9.24 -12.43
N GLY A 188 1.65 -8.86 -11.29
CA GLY A 188 3.04 -9.11 -10.91
C GLY A 188 3.90 -7.85 -10.77
N GLY A 189 3.33 -6.67 -10.99
CA GLY A 189 3.98 -5.39 -10.72
C GLY A 189 4.68 -4.75 -11.91
N PHE A 190 5.72 -3.97 -11.61
CA PHE A 190 6.33 -3.00 -12.53
C PHE A 190 7.78 -3.37 -12.89
N ILE A 191 8.38 -4.30 -12.15
CA ILE A 191 9.71 -4.84 -12.44
C ILE A 191 9.51 -6.22 -13.06
N HIS A 192 10.01 -6.40 -14.26
CA HIS A 192 10.11 -7.70 -14.92
C HIS A 192 11.59 -8.08 -14.94
N ASP A 193 11.93 -9.25 -14.39
CA ASP A 193 13.25 -9.86 -14.47
C ASP A 193 13.59 -10.30 -15.91
#